data_242de4c8a29441e99d334aede6cd0fff
#
_entry.id   242de4c8a29441e99d334aede6cd0fff
#
_cell.length_a   1.000
_cell.length_b   1.000
_cell.length_c   1.000
_cell.angle_alpha   90.00
_cell.angle_beta   90.00
_cell.angle_gamma   90.00
#
_symmetry.space_group_name_H-M   'P 1'
#
loop_
_entity.id
_entity.type
_entity.pdbx_description
1 polymer ?
#
loop_
_entity_poly.entity_id
_entity_poly.type
_entity_poly.pdbx_seq_one_letter_code
_entity_poly.pdbx_strand_id
1 'polypeptide(L)'
;PNKVNIVTIHGQVANYNSNDDISLNKLKDKNIDYLALGHIHTYQLDKLDDRGYYCYCGCLEARGFDEDGKKGFVLLEVNDNKIVTQFIENAYRTVHIVNIDISEIASWVELKNKVNDATNHIDSKDMIKVVLKGDFEFDQIKYNEQLLQYLSDKFYFAKVEDETKLKIDI
;
A
#
# COMPACT_ATOMS: atom_id res chain seq x y z
N PRO A 1 23.64 -15.78 -29.38
CA PRO A 1 22.31 -15.58 -29.87
C PRO A 1 21.57 -14.64 -28.95
N ASN A 2 21.09 -13.55 -29.51
CA ASN A 2 20.37 -12.51 -28.80
C ASN A 2 18.97 -13.07 -28.43
N LYS A 3 18.85 -13.66 -27.24
CA LYS A 3 17.58 -14.12 -26.70
C LYS A 3 17.34 -13.38 -25.38
N VAL A 4 16.09 -12.97 -25.17
CA VAL A 4 15.64 -12.43 -23.89
C VAL A 4 15.31 -13.58 -22.95
N ASN A 5 15.88 -13.55 -21.75
CA ASN A 5 15.67 -14.54 -20.72
C ASN A 5 14.79 -13.94 -19.60
N ILE A 6 13.57 -14.47 -19.51
CA ILE A 6 12.62 -14.10 -18.45
C ILE A 6 12.55 -15.27 -17.47
N VAL A 7 12.74 -14.98 -16.20
CA VAL A 7 12.69 -15.96 -15.12
C VAL A 7 11.55 -15.58 -14.17
N THR A 8 10.76 -16.55 -13.74
CA THR A 8 9.66 -16.34 -12.78
C THR A 8 9.91 -17.16 -11.52
N ILE A 9 9.88 -16.51 -10.36
CA ILE A 9 10.06 -17.14 -9.06
C ILE A 9 9.05 -16.53 -8.08
N HIS A 10 8.59 -17.33 -7.10
CA HIS A 10 7.76 -16.83 -6.01
C HIS A 10 8.54 -16.89 -4.69
N GLY A 11 8.60 -15.78 -3.97
CA GLY A 11 9.26 -15.67 -2.66
C GLY A 11 9.72 -14.25 -2.36
N GLN A 12 10.20 -14.05 -1.14
CA GLN A 12 10.72 -12.77 -0.70
C GLN A 12 12.20 -12.64 -1.01
N VAL A 13 12.61 -11.50 -1.56
CA VAL A 13 14.02 -11.14 -1.67
C VAL A 13 14.54 -10.79 -0.29
N ALA A 14 15.58 -11.49 0.14
CA ALA A 14 16.26 -11.18 1.39
C ALA A 14 17.58 -10.46 1.14
N ASN A 15 17.87 -9.54 2.03
CA ASN A 15 19.19 -8.92 2.14
C ASN A 15 20.20 -9.80 2.87
N TYR A 16 19.76 -10.91 3.47
CA TYR A 16 20.57 -11.84 4.27
C TYR A 16 20.26 -13.30 3.86
N ASN A 17 21.27 -14.16 3.95
CA ASN A 17 21.22 -15.58 3.59
C ASN A 17 20.32 -16.40 4.54
N SER A 18 19.01 -16.25 4.46
CA SER A 18 18.10 -17.27 5.00
C SER A 18 17.87 -18.36 3.95
N ASN A 19 17.58 -19.58 4.38
CA ASN A 19 17.43 -20.73 3.46
C ASN A 19 16.17 -20.65 2.59
N ASP A 20 15.18 -19.82 3.00
CA ASP A 20 13.86 -19.72 2.37
C ASP A 20 13.68 -18.45 1.52
N ASP A 21 14.70 -17.58 1.47
CA ASP A 21 14.64 -16.31 0.77
C ASP A 21 15.35 -16.36 -0.58
N ILE A 22 14.85 -15.56 -1.52
CA ILE A 22 15.49 -15.37 -2.82
C ILE A 22 16.73 -14.49 -2.64
N SER A 23 17.91 -15.09 -2.83
CA SER A 23 19.17 -14.35 -2.85
C SER A 23 19.43 -13.76 -4.23
N LEU A 24 19.24 -12.44 -4.39
CA LEU A 24 19.57 -11.74 -5.65
C LEU A 24 21.05 -11.92 -6.03
N ASN A 25 21.96 -11.98 -5.05
CA ASN A 25 23.39 -12.19 -5.32
C ASN A 25 23.69 -13.52 -6.02
N LYS A 26 22.88 -14.56 -5.79
CA LYS A 26 23.02 -15.84 -6.49
C LYS A 26 22.47 -15.80 -7.92
N LEU A 27 21.64 -14.81 -8.25
CA LEU A 27 20.99 -14.65 -9.54
C LEU A 27 21.68 -13.63 -10.45
N LYS A 28 22.56 -12.78 -9.91
CA LYS A 28 23.40 -11.85 -10.68
C LYS A 28 24.28 -12.60 -11.67
N ASP A 29 24.53 -12.01 -12.83
CA ASP A 29 25.40 -12.51 -13.89
C ASP A 29 24.96 -13.89 -14.46
N LYS A 30 23.66 -14.25 -14.30
CA LYS A 30 23.06 -15.46 -14.87
C LYS A 30 22.36 -15.26 -16.21
N ASN A 31 22.64 -14.15 -16.88
CA ASN A 31 22.01 -13.76 -18.15
C ASN A 31 20.48 -13.60 -18.05
N ILE A 32 19.98 -13.15 -16.92
CA ILE A 32 18.57 -12.83 -16.70
C ILE A 32 18.32 -11.40 -17.16
N ASP A 33 17.41 -11.20 -18.11
CA ASP A 33 17.00 -9.87 -18.56
C ASP A 33 15.84 -9.32 -17.71
N TYR A 34 14.95 -10.22 -17.26
CA TYR A 34 13.85 -9.85 -16.38
C TYR A 34 13.53 -10.99 -15.42
N LEU A 35 13.54 -10.68 -14.13
CA LEU A 35 13.17 -11.58 -13.05
C LEU A 35 11.80 -11.15 -12.50
N ALA A 36 10.76 -11.90 -12.89
CA ALA A 36 9.41 -11.69 -12.39
C ALA A 36 9.24 -12.38 -11.04
N LEU A 37 8.96 -11.61 -10.01
CA LEU A 37 8.79 -12.07 -8.64
C LEU A 37 7.32 -11.97 -8.19
N GLY A 38 6.81 -13.03 -7.58
CA GLY A 38 5.56 -13.02 -6.82
C GLY A 38 5.83 -13.03 -5.31
N HIS A 39 4.81 -12.85 -4.50
CA HIS A 39 4.78 -12.81 -3.04
C HIS A 39 4.51 -11.42 -2.45
N ILE A 40 5.24 -10.40 -2.86
CA ILE A 40 5.04 -9.03 -2.37
C ILE A 40 3.90 -8.37 -3.15
N HIS A 41 2.91 -7.83 -2.43
CA HIS A 41 1.69 -7.23 -2.98
C HIS A 41 1.85 -5.73 -3.33
N THR A 42 3.06 -5.22 -3.28
CA THR A 42 3.41 -3.85 -3.68
C THR A 42 4.29 -3.89 -4.92
N TYR A 43 3.99 -3.05 -5.91
CA TYR A 43 4.81 -2.90 -7.09
C TYR A 43 6.20 -2.39 -6.74
N GLN A 44 7.21 -3.08 -7.21
CA GLN A 44 8.61 -2.68 -7.09
C GLN A 44 9.38 -3.15 -8.32
N LEU A 45 10.12 -2.25 -8.96
CA LEU A 45 11.03 -2.55 -10.06
C LEU A 45 12.41 -2.01 -9.72
N ASP A 46 13.42 -2.88 -9.80
CA ASP A 46 14.79 -2.52 -9.47
C ASP A 46 15.81 -3.27 -10.35
N LYS A 47 17.06 -2.80 -10.36
CA LYS A 47 18.14 -3.49 -11.09
C LYS A 47 18.54 -4.78 -10.37
N LEU A 48 18.64 -5.86 -11.16
CA LEU A 48 19.24 -7.12 -10.71
C LEU A 48 20.78 -7.03 -10.83
N ASP A 49 21.26 -6.62 -12.02
CA ASP A 49 22.67 -6.42 -12.38
C ASP A 49 22.77 -5.42 -13.54
N ASP A 50 23.91 -5.38 -14.26
CA ASP A 50 24.11 -4.48 -15.38
C ASP A 50 23.22 -4.82 -16.60
N ARG A 51 22.74 -6.06 -16.69
CA ARG A 51 21.92 -6.57 -17.79
C ARG A 51 20.43 -6.49 -17.50
N GLY A 52 19.99 -6.88 -16.31
CA GLY A 52 18.61 -7.19 -16.02
C GLY A 52 17.98 -6.43 -14.84
N TYR A 53 16.67 -6.63 -14.75
CA TYR A 53 15.83 -6.07 -13.68
C TYR A 53 15.11 -7.18 -12.95
N TYR A 54 14.75 -6.95 -11.69
CA TYR A 54 13.76 -7.75 -10.98
C TYR A 54 12.52 -6.91 -10.67
N CYS A 55 11.36 -7.55 -10.65
CA CYS A 55 10.10 -6.88 -10.44
C CYS A 55 9.13 -7.71 -9.62
N TYR A 56 8.61 -7.14 -8.56
CA TYR A 56 7.36 -7.53 -7.96
C TYR A 56 6.23 -6.75 -8.64
N CYS A 57 5.31 -7.42 -9.31
CA CYS A 57 4.19 -6.75 -9.97
C CYS A 57 3.12 -6.28 -8.99
N GLY A 58 3.17 -6.72 -7.73
CA GLY A 58 2.11 -6.48 -6.77
C GLY A 58 0.90 -7.39 -6.96
N CYS A 59 -0.27 -6.90 -6.62
CA CYS A 59 -1.56 -7.56 -6.82
C CYS A 59 -2.53 -6.67 -7.61
N LEU A 60 -3.55 -7.28 -8.24
CA LEU A 60 -4.53 -6.58 -9.08
C LEU A 60 -5.47 -5.69 -8.27
N GLU A 61 -5.82 -6.12 -7.07
CA GLU A 61 -6.71 -5.42 -6.13
C GLU A 61 -6.17 -5.57 -4.71
N ALA A 62 -6.34 -4.56 -3.87
CA ALA A 62 -6.05 -4.67 -2.45
C ALA A 62 -7.12 -5.52 -1.73
N ARG A 63 -6.69 -6.37 -0.82
CA ARG A 63 -7.56 -7.26 -0.02
C ARG A 63 -7.73 -6.81 1.42
N GLY A 64 -6.93 -5.84 1.85
CA GLY A 64 -6.95 -5.31 3.21
C GLY A 64 -6.22 -3.98 3.34
N PHE A 65 -6.28 -3.39 4.54
CA PHE A 65 -5.65 -2.11 4.84
C PHE A 65 -4.13 -2.17 5.03
N ASP A 66 -3.55 -3.34 4.99
CA ASP A 66 -2.11 -3.59 4.90
C ASP A 66 -1.58 -3.52 3.46
N GLU A 67 -2.48 -3.41 2.49
CA GLU A 67 -2.17 -3.37 1.06
C GLU A 67 -2.58 -2.01 0.46
N ASP A 68 -2.15 -0.91 1.03
CA ASP A 68 -2.44 0.44 0.55
C ASP A 68 -1.76 0.76 -0.81
N GLY A 69 -2.14 1.88 -1.41
CA GLY A 69 -1.57 2.40 -2.64
C GLY A 69 -2.04 1.72 -3.93
N LYS A 70 -1.35 2.05 -5.02
CA LYS A 70 -1.72 1.63 -6.38
C LYS A 70 -1.57 0.13 -6.58
N LYS A 71 -2.58 -0.49 -7.20
CA LYS A 71 -2.64 -1.92 -7.54
C LYS A 71 -2.84 -2.10 -9.04
N GLY A 72 -2.26 -3.18 -9.59
CA GLY A 72 -2.30 -3.40 -11.02
C GLY A 72 -1.39 -4.54 -11.46
N PHE A 73 -0.90 -4.45 -12.68
CA PHE A 73 -0.01 -5.44 -13.27
C PHE A 73 1.09 -4.78 -14.10
N VAL A 74 2.11 -5.54 -14.45
CA VAL A 74 3.20 -5.09 -15.31
C VAL A 74 3.01 -5.66 -16.70
N LEU A 75 2.93 -4.77 -17.69
CA LEU A 75 3.02 -5.13 -19.10
C LEU A 75 4.49 -5.17 -19.51
N LEU A 76 4.91 -6.28 -20.10
CA LEU A 76 6.23 -6.48 -20.68
C LEU A 76 6.14 -6.45 -22.20
N GLU A 77 6.90 -5.56 -22.83
CA GLU A 77 7.10 -5.55 -24.26
C GLU A 77 8.54 -5.96 -24.59
N VAL A 78 8.69 -6.88 -25.52
CA VAL A 78 10.00 -7.34 -26.01
C VAL A 78 10.15 -6.98 -27.48
N ASN A 79 10.99 -5.98 -27.75
CA ASN A 79 11.28 -5.51 -29.10
C ASN A 79 12.80 -5.52 -29.33
N ASP A 80 13.27 -6.16 -30.40
CA ASP A 80 14.69 -6.21 -30.77
C ASP A 80 15.62 -6.59 -29.60
N ASN A 81 15.21 -7.59 -28.79
CA ASN A 81 15.91 -8.07 -27.59
C ASN A 81 16.02 -7.02 -26.46
N LYS A 82 15.21 -5.98 -26.48
CA LYS A 82 15.05 -5.03 -25.37
C LYS A 82 13.73 -5.26 -24.68
N ILE A 83 13.75 -5.19 -23.36
CA ILE A 83 12.53 -5.25 -22.53
C ILE A 83 12.15 -3.83 -22.14
N VAL A 84 10.89 -3.49 -22.37
CA VAL A 84 10.25 -2.30 -21.82
C VAL A 84 9.16 -2.75 -20.85
N THR A 85 9.12 -2.16 -19.69
CA THR A 85 8.13 -2.46 -18.66
C THR A 85 7.23 -1.27 -18.42
N GLN A 86 5.93 -1.53 -18.28
CA GLN A 86 4.96 -0.51 -17.91
C GLN A 86 4.07 -1.07 -16.79
N PHE A 87 3.98 -0.36 -15.66
CA PHE A 87 2.97 -0.67 -14.65
C PHE A 87 1.61 -0.10 -15.11
N ILE A 88 0.62 -0.97 -15.19
CA ILE A 88 -0.76 -0.63 -15.56
C ILE A 88 -1.60 -0.70 -14.28
N GLU A 89 -2.06 0.46 -13.82
CA GLU A 89 -2.99 0.54 -12.72
C GLU A 89 -4.36 -0.02 -13.15
N ASN A 90 -4.87 -1.02 -12.44
CA ASN A 90 -6.08 -1.75 -12.82
C ASN A 90 -7.11 -1.84 -11.69
N ALA A 91 -6.74 -1.50 -10.46
CA ALA A 91 -7.63 -1.62 -9.32
C ALA A 91 -8.91 -0.80 -9.51
N TYR A 92 -10.05 -1.42 -9.27
CA TYR A 92 -11.33 -0.73 -9.25
C TYR A 92 -11.50 0.12 -7.99
N ARG A 93 -10.91 -0.34 -6.85
CA ARG A 93 -10.90 0.36 -5.57
C ARG A 93 -9.49 0.57 -5.05
N THR A 94 -9.27 1.71 -4.45
CA THR A 94 -8.04 2.00 -3.73
C THR A 94 -8.28 1.92 -2.23
N VAL A 95 -7.26 1.50 -1.49
CA VAL A 95 -7.25 1.52 -0.03
C VAL A 95 -6.53 2.77 0.43
N HIS A 96 -7.15 3.50 1.35
CA HIS A 96 -6.60 4.72 1.93
C HIS A 96 -6.49 4.59 3.44
N ILE A 97 -5.35 5.01 4.01
CA ILE A 97 -5.15 5.14 5.45
C ILE A 97 -4.96 6.62 5.76
N VAL A 98 -5.88 7.19 6.54
CA VAL A 98 -5.90 8.62 6.88
C VAL A 98 -5.70 8.79 8.37
N ASN A 99 -4.63 9.46 8.77
CA ASN A 99 -4.36 9.77 10.18
C ASN A 99 -5.00 11.12 10.54
N ILE A 100 -5.78 11.15 11.61
CA ILE A 100 -6.47 12.34 12.12
C ILE A 100 -6.03 12.59 13.56
N ASP A 101 -5.34 13.69 13.79
CA ASP A 101 -5.03 14.15 15.14
C ASP A 101 -6.26 14.81 15.76
N ILE A 102 -6.70 14.31 16.92
CA ILE A 102 -7.90 14.80 17.61
C ILE A 102 -7.59 15.59 18.89
N SER A 103 -6.34 15.91 19.17
CA SER A 103 -5.91 16.56 20.43
C SER A 103 -6.66 17.89 20.71
N GLU A 104 -7.06 18.61 19.67
CA GLU A 104 -7.77 19.90 19.79
C GLU A 104 -9.27 19.80 19.39
N ILE A 105 -9.79 18.60 19.23
CA ILE A 105 -11.18 18.36 18.78
C ILE A 105 -12.12 18.31 19.97
N ALA A 106 -12.98 19.32 20.11
CA ALA A 106 -13.94 19.40 21.23
C ALA A 106 -15.36 18.95 20.83
N SER A 107 -15.67 18.80 19.54
CA SER A 107 -17.02 18.51 19.09
C SER A 107 -17.07 17.56 17.89
N TRP A 108 -18.22 16.89 17.72
CA TRP A 108 -18.50 16.11 16.53
C TRP A 108 -18.37 16.91 15.22
N VAL A 109 -18.82 18.16 15.24
CA VAL A 109 -18.77 19.02 14.04
C VAL A 109 -17.33 19.28 13.61
N GLU A 110 -16.45 19.58 14.55
CA GLU A 110 -15.02 19.77 14.29
C GLU A 110 -14.36 18.51 13.74
N LEU A 111 -14.61 17.35 14.39
CA LEU A 111 -14.09 16.07 13.90
C LEU A 111 -14.57 15.79 12.48
N LYS A 112 -15.86 15.94 12.23
CA LYS A 112 -16.46 15.72 10.91
C LYS A 112 -15.85 16.63 9.84
N ASN A 113 -15.64 17.89 10.14
CA ASN A 113 -15.02 18.84 9.20
C ASN A 113 -13.57 18.44 8.92
N LYS A 114 -12.78 18.14 9.94
CA LYS A 114 -11.38 17.71 9.79
C LYS A 114 -11.25 16.43 8.96
N VAL A 115 -12.12 15.47 9.20
CA VAL A 115 -12.18 14.22 8.40
C VAL A 115 -12.59 14.52 6.97
N ASN A 116 -13.59 15.39 6.74
CA ASN A 116 -13.99 15.77 5.38
C ASN A 116 -12.85 16.41 4.61
N ASP A 117 -12.15 17.36 5.21
CA ASP A 117 -11.03 18.06 4.57
C ASP A 117 -9.92 17.06 4.19
N ALA A 118 -9.64 16.10 5.06
CA ALA A 118 -8.65 15.07 4.82
C ALA A 118 -9.08 14.02 3.77
N THR A 119 -10.38 13.85 3.51
CA THR A 119 -10.93 12.78 2.67
C THR A 119 -11.69 13.27 1.43
N ASN A 120 -11.73 14.57 1.16
CA ASN A 120 -12.52 15.17 0.06
C ASN A 120 -12.06 14.74 -1.34
N HIS A 121 -10.81 14.28 -1.46
CA HIS A 121 -10.20 13.83 -2.71
C HIS A 121 -10.35 12.32 -2.94
N ILE A 122 -10.90 11.57 -1.97
CA ILE A 122 -11.06 10.11 -2.03
C ILE A 122 -12.40 9.78 -2.67
N ASP A 123 -12.39 8.87 -3.65
CA ASP A 123 -13.61 8.41 -4.32
C ASP A 123 -14.47 7.56 -3.37
N SER A 124 -15.79 7.72 -3.44
CA SER A 124 -16.75 6.96 -2.64
C SER A 124 -16.72 5.44 -2.87
N LYS A 125 -16.23 4.99 -4.03
CA LYS A 125 -16.03 3.57 -4.32
C LYS A 125 -14.88 2.94 -3.56
N ASP A 126 -13.97 3.75 -2.98
CA ASP A 126 -12.75 3.29 -2.33
C ASP A 126 -13.00 2.80 -0.89
N MET A 127 -11.98 2.18 -0.32
CA MET A 127 -11.97 1.73 1.07
C MET A 127 -11.12 2.68 1.92
N ILE A 128 -11.61 3.05 3.09
CA ILE A 128 -10.92 3.98 3.98
C ILE A 128 -10.73 3.41 5.38
N LYS A 129 -9.53 3.59 5.93
CA LYS A 129 -9.25 3.44 7.37
C LYS A 129 -8.85 4.80 7.92
N VAL A 130 -9.63 5.32 8.85
CA VAL A 130 -9.27 6.51 9.63
C VAL A 130 -8.64 6.07 10.94
N VAL A 131 -7.42 6.54 11.19
CA VAL A 131 -6.67 6.29 12.43
C VAL A 131 -6.70 7.58 13.24
N LEU A 132 -7.38 7.55 14.38
CA LEU A 132 -7.42 8.68 15.30
C LEU A 132 -6.15 8.67 16.15
N LYS A 133 -5.47 9.79 16.21
CA LYS A 133 -4.22 10.00 16.97
C LYS A 133 -4.31 11.22 17.86
N GLY A 134 -3.31 11.40 18.69
CA GLY A 134 -3.20 12.54 19.59
C GLY A 134 -3.63 12.22 21.01
N ASP A 135 -3.69 13.25 21.83
CA ASP A 135 -4.06 13.14 23.25
C ASP A 135 -5.55 13.50 23.44
N PHE A 136 -6.22 12.80 24.33
CA PHE A 136 -7.58 13.15 24.73
C PHE A 136 -7.70 13.25 26.25
N GLU A 137 -8.63 14.06 26.73
CA GLU A 137 -8.91 14.22 28.15
C GLU A 137 -9.93 13.16 28.61
N PHE A 138 -9.87 12.77 29.89
CA PHE A 138 -10.66 11.68 30.43
C PHE A 138 -12.19 11.88 30.28
N ASP A 139 -12.66 13.12 30.33
CA ASP A 139 -14.07 13.51 30.18
C ASP A 139 -14.46 13.84 28.72
N GLN A 140 -13.54 13.78 27.79
CA GLN A 140 -13.80 14.04 26.38
C GLN A 140 -14.65 12.92 25.77
N ILE A 141 -15.69 13.32 25.05
CA ILE A 141 -16.58 12.37 24.36
C ILE A 141 -15.85 11.78 23.15
N LYS A 142 -15.82 10.46 23.05
CA LYS A 142 -15.31 9.75 21.85
C LYS A 142 -16.41 9.55 20.83
N TYR A 143 -16.13 9.94 19.60
CA TYR A 143 -17.07 9.87 18.49
C TYR A 143 -16.81 8.71 17.53
N ASN A 144 -16.14 7.65 17.99
CA ASN A 144 -15.65 6.56 17.12
C ASN A 144 -16.79 5.86 16.37
N GLU A 145 -17.88 5.52 17.05
CA GLU A 145 -19.05 4.87 16.43
C GLU A 145 -19.75 5.79 15.43
N GLN A 146 -19.93 7.06 15.81
CA GLN A 146 -20.56 8.07 14.97
C GLN A 146 -19.72 8.38 13.73
N LEU A 147 -18.38 8.40 13.88
CA LEU A 147 -17.46 8.54 12.78
C LEU A 147 -17.50 7.32 11.85
N LEU A 148 -17.51 6.11 12.41
CA LEU A 148 -17.61 4.90 11.59
C LEU A 148 -18.90 4.87 10.76
N GLN A 149 -20.04 5.22 11.37
CA GLN A 149 -21.31 5.31 10.64
C GLN A 149 -21.22 6.34 9.52
N TYR A 150 -20.71 7.53 9.81
CA TYR A 150 -20.55 8.61 8.83
C TYR A 150 -19.67 8.19 7.63
N LEU A 151 -18.55 7.52 7.91
CA LEU A 151 -17.63 7.04 6.86
C LEU A 151 -18.24 5.87 6.07
N SER A 152 -19.00 4.97 6.72
CA SER A 152 -19.67 3.85 6.05
C SER A 152 -20.79 4.31 5.12
N ASP A 153 -21.41 5.45 5.39
CA ASP A 153 -22.40 6.06 4.49
C ASP A 153 -21.73 6.74 3.27
N LYS A 154 -20.44 7.09 3.38
CA LYS A 154 -19.72 7.85 2.36
C LYS A 154 -18.84 6.97 1.45
N PHE A 155 -18.26 5.88 1.96
CA PHE A 155 -17.29 5.05 1.24
C PHE A 155 -17.78 3.60 1.13
N TYR A 156 -17.22 2.86 0.18
CA TYR A 156 -17.57 1.46 -0.03
C TYR A 156 -17.33 0.59 1.22
N PHE A 157 -16.23 0.84 1.92
CA PHE A 157 -15.91 0.20 3.20
C PHE A 157 -15.11 1.17 4.07
N ALA A 158 -15.46 1.21 5.35
CA ALA A 158 -14.78 2.08 6.30
C ALA A 158 -14.35 1.32 7.56
N LYS A 159 -13.22 1.74 8.14
CA LYS A 159 -12.74 1.32 9.45
C LYS A 159 -12.27 2.54 10.22
N VAL A 160 -12.56 2.57 11.51
CA VAL A 160 -11.99 3.54 12.45
C VAL A 160 -11.09 2.78 13.42
N GLU A 161 -9.89 3.27 13.63
CA GLU A 161 -8.92 2.75 14.59
C GLU A 161 -8.53 3.87 15.55
N ASP A 162 -8.58 3.61 16.84
CA ASP A 162 -8.30 4.60 17.88
C ASP A 162 -6.93 4.31 18.50
N GLU A 163 -5.95 5.12 18.12
CA GLU A 163 -4.58 5.12 18.65
C GLU A 163 -4.33 6.33 19.57
N THR A 164 -5.40 6.98 20.07
CA THR A 164 -5.28 8.13 20.96
C THR A 164 -4.72 7.73 22.33
N LYS A 165 -4.07 8.67 22.99
CA LYS A 165 -3.50 8.48 24.33
C LYS A 165 -4.25 9.36 25.32
N LEU A 166 -4.46 8.81 26.54
CA LEU A 166 -5.02 9.60 27.63
C LEU A 166 -3.98 10.63 28.08
N LYS A 167 -4.37 11.91 28.11
CA LYS A 167 -3.55 12.96 28.68
C LYS A 167 -3.49 12.79 30.19
N ILE A 168 -2.32 12.52 30.72
CA ILE A 168 -2.06 12.42 32.17
C ILE A 168 -1.38 13.70 32.57
N ASP A 169 -2.07 14.59 33.30
CA ASP A 169 -1.45 15.73 33.98
C ASP A 169 -0.64 15.18 35.16
N ILE A 170 0.69 15.35 35.11
CA ILE A 170 1.62 14.97 36.18
C ILE A 170 1.93 16.22 36.99
#